data_8fadd1f0882e8f4174666c0412316a6f
#
_entry.id   8fadd1f0882e8f4174666c0412316a6f
#
_cell.length_a   1.000
_cell.length_b   1.000
_cell.length_c   1.000
_cell.angle_alpha   90.00
_cell.angle_beta   90.00
_cell.angle_gamma   90.00
#
_symmetry.space_group_name_H-M   'P 1'
#
loop_
_entity.id
_entity.type
_entity.pdbx_description
1 polymer ?
#
loop_
_entity_poly.entity_id
_entity_poly.type
_entity_poly.pdbx_seq_one_letter_code
_entity_poly.pdbx_strand_id
1 'polypeptide(L)'
;GMSTLGIDKLVYEYTKDHGGIPATLGYEGFPKSCCTSINEVVCHGIPNEFDILEEGDIINVDCTTILDGYYADASRMFTIGKTTPQKEKLVRVAKECLEIGMEAAKPFGFVGDIGHAIEKHAKKNGFSVVRDLCGHGVGIEFHEEPDVEHFGKKGTGMLLVPGMVFTIEPMINMGTWEV
;
A
#
# COMPACT_ATOMS: atom_id res chain seq x y z
N GLY A 1 -21.69 -4.24 6.57
CA GLY A 1 -22.42 -3.08 6.71
C GLY A 1 -21.79 -1.83 7.34
N MET A 2 -20.45 -1.74 7.46
CA MET A 2 -19.76 -0.48 7.86
C MET A 2 -19.46 0.32 6.59
N SER A 3 -19.67 1.65 6.62
CA SER A 3 -19.23 2.51 5.55
C SER A 3 -17.72 2.79 5.64
N THR A 4 -17.10 3.14 4.51
CA THR A 4 -15.70 3.57 4.50
C THR A 4 -15.48 4.83 5.34
N LEU A 5 -16.48 5.73 5.43
CA LEU A 5 -16.46 6.85 6.38
C LEU A 5 -16.40 6.40 7.85
N GLY A 6 -17.04 5.27 8.17
CA GLY A 6 -16.93 4.67 9.51
C GLY A 6 -15.51 4.18 9.82
N ILE A 7 -14.81 3.63 8.83
CA ILE A 7 -13.38 3.25 8.95
C ILE A 7 -12.52 4.49 9.17
N ASP A 8 -12.70 5.53 8.36
CA ASP A 8 -11.97 6.79 8.50
C ASP A 8 -12.10 7.39 9.90
N LYS A 9 -13.34 7.40 10.43
CA LYS A 9 -13.59 7.86 11.80
C LYS A 9 -12.82 7.05 12.85
N LEU A 10 -12.83 5.72 12.73
CA LEU A 10 -12.07 4.84 13.63
C LEU A 10 -10.56 5.10 13.57
N VAL A 11 -10.01 5.25 12.36
CA VAL A 11 -8.59 5.56 12.14
C VAL A 11 -8.26 6.92 12.76
N TYR A 12 -9.06 7.94 12.50
CA TYR A 12 -8.87 9.27 13.07
C TYR A 12 -8.85 9.25 14.61
N GLU A 13 -9.91 8.69 15.22
CA GLU A 13 -10.05 8.65 16.67
C GLU A 13 -8.90 7.86 17.31
N TYR A 14 -8.61 6.67 16.80
CA TYR A 14 -7.50 5.83 17.30
C TYR A 14 -6.15 6.55 17.21
N THR A 15 -5.85 7.18 16.08
CA THR A 15 -4.60 7.93 15.89
C THR A 15 -4.48 9.07 16.89
N LYS A 16 -5.57 9.85 17.08
CA LYS A 16 -5.59 10.98 18.02
C LYS A 16 -5.47 10.53 19.47
N ASP A 17 -6.15 9.46 19.85
CA ASP A 17 -6.12 8.92 21.22
C ASP A 17 -4.72 8.39 21.62
N HIS A 18 -3.91 8.02 20.63
CA HIS A 18 -2.53 7.58 20.83
C HIS A 18 -1.47 8.68 20.60
N GLY A 19 -1.91 9.94 20.53
CA GLY A 19 -1.02 11.10 20.39
C GLY A 19 -0.49 11.35 18.99
N GLY A 20 -0.94 10.57 18.00
CA GLY A 20 -0.56 10.74 16.62
C GLY A 20 -1.38 11.80 15.88
N ILE A 21 -0.95 12.11 14.67
CA ILE A 21 -1.66 12.97 13.71
C ILE A 21 -1.87 12.15 12.44
N PRO A 22 -3.14 12.02 11.93
CA PRO A 22 -3.37 11.40 10.63
C PRO A 22 -2.71 12.23 9.52
N ALA A 23 -1.65 11.70 8.92
CA ALA A 23 -0.83 12.45 7.95
C ALA A 23 -1.55 12.68 6.63
N THR A 24 -2.42 11.76 6.23
CA THR A 24 -3.18 11.82 5.00
C THR A 24 -4.18 12.98 4.97
N LEU A 25 -4.73 13.35 6.15
CA LEU A 25 -5.74 14.41 6.27
C LEU A 25 -5.18 15.80 5.92
N GLY A 26 -5.62 16.33 4.79
CA GLY A 26 -5.18 17.63 4.27
C GLY A 26 -3.91 17.57 3.40
N TYR A 27 -3.25 16.42 3.32
CA TYR A 27 -2.08 16.26 2.47
C TYR A 27 -2.50 16.39 1.00
N GLU A 28 -1.90 17.35 0.27
CA GLU A 28 -2.25 17.69 -1.12
C GLU A 28 -3.76 17.87 -1.35
N GLY A 29 -4.50 18.25 -0.32
CA GLY A 29 -5.95 18.45 -0.38
C GLY A 29 -6.77 17.18 -0.15
N PHE A 30 -6.16 16.04 0.20
CA PHE A 30 -6.91 14.82 0.51
C PHE A 30 -7.78 15.02 1.76
N PRO A 31 -9.10 14.71 1.70
CA PRO A 31 -10.05 15.18 2.71
C PRO A 31 -10.25 14.26 3.90
N LYS A 32 -9.52 13.14 4.01
CA LYS A 32 -9.74 12.06 4.96
C LYS A 32 -8.46 11.61 5.67
N SER A 33 -8.61 10.85 6.75
CA SER A 33 -7.50 10.41 7.62
C SER A 33 -6.79 9.15 7.13
N CYS A 34 -7.41 8.44 6.19
CA CYS A 34 -6.85 7.23 5.56
C CYS A 34 -7.43 7.08 4.15
N CYS A 35 -6.80 6.22 3.35
CA CYS A 35 -7.38 5.77 2.09
C CYS A 35 -8.13 4.45 2.31
N THR A 36 -9.26 4.27 1.60
CA THR A 36 -10.05 3.03 1.62
C THR A 36 -10.39 2.63 0.20
N SER A 37 -9.76 1.57 -0.29
CA SER A 37 -9.84 1.16 -1.69
C SER A 37 -10.53 -0.20 -1.79
N ILE A 38 -11.78 -0.21 -2.29
CA ILE A 38 -12.64 -1.40 -2.38
C ILE A 38 -12.55 -1.97 -3.80
N ASN A 39 -12.37 -3.29 -3.89
CA ASN A 39 -12.44 -4.09 -5.12
C ASN A 39 -11.57 -3.52 -6.27
N GLU A 40 -12.20 -2.87 -7.27
CA GLU A 40 -11.52 -2.31 -8.43
C GLU A 40 -10.78 -0.99 -8.17
N VAL A 41 -11.04 -0.34 -7.04
CA VAL A 41 -10.26 0.84 -6.64
C VAL A 41 -8.89 0.38 -6.16
N VAL A 42 -7.85 0.68 -6.93
CA VAL A 42 -6.50 0.16 -6.68
C VAL A 42 -5.88 0.78 -5.43
N CYS A 43 -5.94 2.12 -5.32
CA CYS A 43 -5.43 2.88 -4.17
C CYS A 43 -6.10 4.24 -4.07
N HIS A 44 -5.79 5.02 -3.03
CA HIS A 44 -6.24 6.39 -2.78
C HIS A 44 -7.76 6.57 -2.77
N GLY A 45 -8.54 5.51 -2.54
CA GLY A 45 -9.98 5.61 -2.39
C GLY A 45 -10.35 6.54 -1.24
N ILE A 46 -11.29 7.48 -1.50
CA ILE A 46 -11.70 8.50 -0.53
C ILE A 46 -12.86 7.95 0.31
N PRO A 47 -12.69 7.79 1.63
CA PRO A 47 -13.76 7.37 2.53
C PRO A 47 -15.02 8.23 2.41
N ASN A 48 -16.18 7.59 2.27
CA ASN A 48 -17.49 8.25 2.18
C ASN A 48 -18.59 7.44 2.86
N GLU A 49 -19.79 8.00 2.99
CA GLU A 49 -20.92 7.36 3.69
C GLU A 49 -21.69 6.37 2.81
N PHE A 50 -21.49 6.41 1.49
CA PHE A 50 -22.25 5.60 0.52
C PHE A 50 -21.54 4.27 0.20
N ASP A 51 -20.23 4.22 0.35
CA ASP A 51 -19.43 3.01 0.15
C ASP A 51 -19.55 2.09 1.37
N ILE A 52 -20.56 1.24 1.35
CA ILE A 52 -20.87 0.28 2.41
C ILE A 52 -20.22 -1.05 2.09
N LEU A 53 -19.42 -1.57 3.01
CA LEU A 53 -18.79 -2.88 2.86
C LEU A 53 -19.81 -4.00 2.87
N GLU A 54 -19.75 -4.86 1.86
CA GLU A 54 -20.61 -6.02 1.67
C GLU A 54 -19.81 -7.33 1.75
N GLU A 55 -20.53 -8.43 1.99
CA GLU A 55 -19.91 -9.76 1.95
C GLU A 55 -19.34 -10.04 0.55
N GLY A 56 -18.09 -10.46 0.49
CA GLY A 56 -17.38 -10.72 -0.76
C GLY A 56 -16.47 -9.59 -1.22
N ASP A 57 -16.51 -8.43 -0.56
CA ASP A 57 -15.56 -7.34 -0.84
C ASP A 57 -14.15 -7.67 -0.34
N ILE A 58 -13.19 -7.11 -1.04
CA ILE A 58 -11.83 -6.92 -0.56
C ILE A 58 -11.59 -5.41 -0.45
N ILE A 59 -10.90 -5.00 0.59
CA ILE A 59 -10.58 -3.58 0.82
C ILE A 59 -9.15 -3.43 1.29
N ASN A 60 -8.42 -2.46 0.71
CA ASN A 60 -7.20 -1.93 1.28
C ASN A 60 -7.54 -0.74 2.18
N VAL A 61 -6.99 -0.74 3.38
CA VAL A 61 -7.01 0.41 4.30
C VAL A 61 -5.58 0.86 4.49
N ASP A 62 -5.31 2.10 4.13
CA ASP A 62 -3.98 2.68 4.11
C ASP A 62 -3.93 3.90 5.02
N CYS A 63 -3.03 3.86 5.99
CA CYS A 63 -2.96 4.81 7.10
C CYS A 63 -1.54 5.30 7.29
N THR A 64 -1.32 6.60 7.12
CA THR A 64 -0.07 7.24 7.50
C THR A 64 -0.27 8.09 8.74
N THR A 65 0.62 7.93 9.69
CA THR A 65 0.56 8.63 10.98
C THR A 65 1.84 9.40 11.22
N ILE A 66 1.70 10.63 11.73
CA ILE A 66 2.83 11.39 12.29
C ILE A 66 2.83 11.18 13.80
N LEU A 67 3.96 10.72 14.34
CA LEU A 67 4.19 10.61 15.78
C LEU A 67 5.57 11.19 16.10
N ASP A 68 5.62 12.10 17.08
CA ASP A 68 6.85 12.80 17.47
C ASP A 68 7.62 13.46 16.30
N GLY A 69 6.89 13.90 15.26
CA GLY A 69 7.45 14.54 14.08
C GLY A 69 7.93 13.57 12.97
N TYR A 70 7.74 12.27 13.14
CA TYR A 70 8.11 11.26 12.15
C TYR A 70 6.88 10.62 11.51
N TYR A 71 6.96 10.37 10.21
CA TYR A 71 5.93 9.68 9.43
C TYR A 71 6.14 8.17 9.48
N ALA A 72 5.05 7.46 9.68
CA ALA A 72 4.98 6.00 9.56
C ALA A 72 3.78 5.63 8.70
N ASP A 73 4.02 4.87 7.65
CA ASP A 73 3.07 4.51 6.63
C ASP A 73 2.84 3.01 6.60
N ALA A 74 1.57 2.58 6.63
CA ALA A 74 1.21 1.17 6.62
C ALA A 74 -0.17 0.94 6.04
N SER A 75 -0.27 -0.04 5.14
CA SER A 75 -1.55 -0.47 4.60
C SER A 75 -1.81 -1.95 4.81
N ARG A 76 -3.09 -2.33 4.78
CA ARG A 76 -3.50 -3.72 4.89
C ARG A 76 -4.74 -4.04 4.09
N MET A 77 -4.70 -5.21 3.44
CA MET A 77 -5.88 -5.80 2.80
C MET A 77 -6.74 -6.55 3.83
N PHE A 78 -8.06 -6.38 3.69
CA PHE A 78 -9.08 -7.15 4.42
C PHE A 78 -10.04 -7.80 3.44
N THR A 79 -10.55 -8.97 3.80
CA THR A 79 -11.62 -9.66 3.08
C THR A 79 -12.87 -9.65 3.96
N ILE A 80 -14.00 -9.23 3.40
CA ILE A 80 -15.27 -9.11 4.11
C ILE A 80 -16.09 -10.40 3.90
N GLY A 81 -16.14 -11.20 4.94
CA GLY A 81 -16.82 -12.49 4.87
C GLY A 81 -16.20 -13.45 3.86
N LYS A 82 -17.04 -14.17 3.08
CA LYS A 82 -16.59 -15.08 2.03
C LYS A 82 -16.51 -14.35 0.70
N THR A 83 -15.37 -14.46 0.03
CA THR A 83 -15.16 -13.87 -1.30
C THR A 83 -14.91 -14.95 -2.37
N THR A 84 -14.70 -14.52 -3.59
CA THR A 84 -14.41 -15.43 -4.70
C THR A 84 -12.97 -15.97 -4.63
N PRO A 85 -12.70 -17.20 -5.14
CA PRO A 85 -11.35 -17.75 -5.18
C PRO A 85 -10.33 -16.85 -5.92
N GLN A 86 -10.82 -16.06 -6.87
CA GLN A 86 -9.99 -15.11 -7.62
C GLN A 86 -9.54 -13.94 -6.73
N LYS A 87 -10.45 -13.34 -5.97
CA LYS A 87 -10.13 -12.26 -5.01
C LYS A 87 -9.24 -12.78 -3.89
N GLU A 88 -9.53 -13.98 -3.33
CA GLU A 88 -8.65 -14.62 -2.34
C GLU A 88 -7.23 -14.81 -2.87
N LYS A 89 -7.11 -15.29 -4.12
CA LYS A 89 -5.82 -15.45 -4.78
C LYS A 89 -5.11 -14.10 -4.94
N LEU A 90 -5.83 -13.05 -5.35
CA LEU A 90 -5.26 -11.70 -5.52
C LEU A 90 -4.70 -11.17 -4.19
N VAL A 91 -5.50 -11.18 -3.12
CA VAL A 91 -5.08 -10.72 -1.78
C VAL A 91 -3.86 -11.50 -1.28
N ARG A 92 -3.87 -12.84 -1.44
CA ARG A 92 -2.74 -13.68 -1.06
C ARG A 92 -1.48 -13.36 -1.86
N VAL A 93 -1.58 -13.24 -3.19
CA VAL A 93 -0.43 -12.94 -4.04
C VAL A 93 0.10 -11.53 -3.81
N ALA A 94 -0.75 -10.54 -3.56
CA ALA A 94 -0.31 -9.19 -3.17
C ALA A 94 0.51 -9.23 -1.87
N LYS A 95 0.05 -9.98 -0.86
CA LYS A 95 0.81 -10.19 0.37
C LYS A 95 2.15 -10.92 0.13
N GLU A 96 2.13 -11.98 -0.68
CA GLU A 96 3.36 -12.69 -1.07
C GLU A 96 4.36 -11.77 -1.80
N CYS A 97 3.86 -10.88 -2.67
CA CYS A 97 4.67 -9.86 -3.34
C CYS A 97 5.35 -8.92 -2.34
N LEU A 98 4.61 -8.44 -1.35
CA LEU A 98 5.18 -7.63 -0.26
C LEU A 98 6.30 -8.38 0.48
N GLU A 99 6.03 -9.60 0.92
CA GLU A 99 6.99 -10.42 1.66
C GLU A 99 8.27 -10.68 0.83
N ILE A 100 8.11 -11.02 -0.45
CA ILE A 100 9.22 -11.22 -1.40
C ILE A 100 10.00 -9.91 -1.63
N GLY A 101 9.31 -8.78 -1.74
CA GLY A 101 9.94 -7.45 -1.84
C GLY A 101 10.79 -7.14 -0.63
N MET A 102 10.27 -7.37 0.57
CA MET A 102 11.00 -7.20 1.84
C MET A 102 12.22 -8.12 1.91
N GLU A 103 12.11 -9.37 1.48
CA GLU A 103 13.23 -10.30 1.43
C GLU A 103 14.31 -9.89 0.41
N ALA A 104 13.92 -9.23 -0.68
CA ALA A 104 14.85 -8.74 -1.69
C ALA A 104 15.58 -7.45 -1.27
N ALA A 105 15.02 -6.68 -0.33
CA ALA A 105 15.61 -5.46 0.23
C ALA A 105 16.82 -5.80 1.12
N LYS A 106 17.99 -5.97 0.50
CA LYS A 106 19.23 -6.31 1.21
C LYS A 106 20.17 -5.10 1.28
N PRO A 107 20.92 -4.93 2.38
CA PRO A 107 21.99 -3.94 2.43
C PRO A 107 22.94 -4.12 1.24
N PHE A 108 23.23 -3.00 0.56
CA PHE A 108 24.09 -2.93 -0.64
C PHE A 108 23.52 -3.64 -1.88
N GLY A 109 22.22 -4.03 -1.86
CA GLY A 109 21.43 -4.35 -3.05
C GLY A 109 20.89 -3.08 -3.71
N PHE A 110 20.00 -3.22 -4.66
CA PHE A 110 19.41 -2.11 -5.41
C PHE A 110 17.89 -2.11 -5.28
N VAL A 111 17.26 -0.94 -5.38
CA VAL A 111 15.80 -0.82 -5.42
C VAL A 111 15.20 -1.70 -6.51
N GLY A 112 15.82 -1.78 -7.70
CA GLY A 112 15.38 -2.65 -8.79
C GLY A 112 15.41 -4.16 -8.48
N ASP A 113 16.13 -4.60 -7.43
CA ASP A 113 16.07 -6.00 -6.97
C ASP A 113 14.70 -6.30 -6.34
N ILE A 114 14.15 -5.33 -5.61
CA ILE A 114 12.81 -5.38 -4.99
C ILE A 114 11.76 -5.51 -6.09
N GLY A 115 11.73 -4.54 -7.01
CA GLY A 115 10.75 -4.50 -8.10
C GLY A 115 10.82 -5.74 -9.00
N HIS A 116 12.04 -6.19 -9.34
CA HIS A 116 12.23 -7.41 -10.13
C HIS A 116 11.63 -8.65 -9.45
N ALA A 117 11.85 -8.81 -8.16
CA ALA A 117 11.36 -9.96 -7.40
C ALA A 117 9.84 -9.97 -7.33
N ILE A 118 9.22 -8.81 -7.04
CA ILE A 118 7.77 -8.60 -7.00
C ILE A 118 7.13 -8.89 -8.36
N GLU A 119 7.60 -8.23 -9.42
CA GLU A 119 7.05 -8.37 -10.77
C GLU A 119 7.12 -9.83 -11.27
N LYS A 120 8.23 -10.49 -11.02
CA LYS A 120 8.41 -11.91 -11.36
C LYS A 120 7.37 -12.79 -10.69
N HIS A 121 7.08 -12.55 -9.40
CA HIS A 121 6.10 -13.34 -8.65
C HIS A 121 4.67 -13.05 -9.10
N ALA A 122 4.30 -11.79 -9.28
CA ALA A 122 2.99 -11.38 -9.79
C ALA A 122 2.70 -12.02 -11.15
N LYS A 123 3.63 -11.89 -12.12
CA LYS A 123 3.51 -12.49 -13.46
C LYS A 123 3.39 -14.01 -13.42
N LYS A 124 4.14 -14.70 -12.58
CA LYS A 124 4.04 -16.15 -12.39
C LYS A 124 2.64 -16.58 -11.95
N ASN A 125 1.94 -15.73 -11.22
CA ASN A 125 0.59 -15.97 -10.73
C ASN A 125 -0.51 -15.48 -11.70
N GLY A 126 -0.14 -14.87 -12.84
CA GLY A 126 -1.05 -14.36 -13.86
C GLY A 126 -1.61 -12.96 -13.54
N PHE A 127 -0.89 -12.19 -12.74
CA PHE A 127 -1.23 -10.83 -12.35
C PHE A 127 -0.24 -9.81 -12.90
N SER A 128 -0.66 -8.54 -12.91
CA SER A 128 0.14 -7.39 -13.31
C SER A 128 0.50 -6.52 -12.11
N VAL A 129 1.62 -5.82 -12.21
CA VAL A 129 2.06 -4.83 -11.22
C VAL A 129 1.80 -3.45 -11.77
N VAL A 130 1.17 -2.59 -10.99
CA VAL A 130 0.93 -1.17 -11.33
C VAL A 130 2.27 -0.46 -11.53
N ARG A 131 2.32 0.49 -12.50
CA ARG A 131 3.55 1.18 -12.89
C ARG A 131 3.49 2.69 -12.73
N ASP A 132 2.30 3.24 -12.56
CA ASP A 132 2.09 4.69 -12.43
C ASP A 132 2.33 5.18 -11.01
N LEU A 133 2.47 4.26 -10.07
CA LEU A 133 2.66 4.51 -8.65
C LEU A 133 3.76 3.58 -8.09
N CYS A 134 4.41 4.01 -7.02
CA CYS A 134 5.51 3.29 -6.40
C CYS A 134 5.49 3.45 -4.86
N GLY A 135 6.28 2.69 -4.16
CA GLY A 135 6.67 2.99 -2.79
C GLY A 135 7.70 4.11 -2.74
N HIS A 136 8.01 4.58 -1.57
CA HIS A 136 8.81 5.80 -1.38
C HIS A 136 9.59 5.77 -0.07
N GLY A 137 10.62 6.60 0.03
CA GLY A 137 11.23 6.94 1.31
C GLY A 137 10.20 7.62 2.21
N VAL A 138 10.30 7.40 3.52
CA VAL A 138 9.37 7.94 4.52
C VAL A 138 10.09 8.15 5.84
N GLY A 139 9.72 9.19 6.58
CA GLY A 139 10.27 9.41 7.91
C GLY A 139 10.23 10.87 8.33
N ILE A 140 11.00 11.75 7.73
CA ILE A 140 10.98 13.19 8.01
C ILE A 140 9.87 13.86 7.19
N GLU A 141 9.71 13.42 5.94
CA GLU A 141 8.60 13.82 5.08
C GLU A 141 7.67 12.63 4.84
N PHE A 142 6.48 12.88 4.32
CA PHE A 142 5.55 11.83 3.93
C PHE A 142 6.13 11.00 2.78
N HIS A 143 6.60 11.70 1.73
CA HIS A 143 7.27 11.10 0.58
C HIS A 143 8.66 11.70 0.42
N GLU A 144 9.66 10.86 0.45
CA GLU A 144 11.07 11.21 0.23
C GLU A 144 11.76 10.13 -0.62
N GLU A 145 12.97 10.43 -1.10
CA GLU A 145 13.77 9.43 -1.80
C GLU A 145 14.12 8.21 -0.90
N PRO A 146 14.19 7.01 -1.47
CA PRO A 146 14.07 6.67 -2.88
C PRO A 146 12.63 6.39 -3.33
N ASP A 147 12.35 6.58 -4.64
CA ASP A 147 11.21 5.91 -5.26
C ASP A 147 11.47 4.40 -5.30
N VAL A 148 10.48 3.61 -4.87
CA VAL A 148 10.57 2.14 -4.79
C VAL A 148 9.58 1.52 -5.77
N GLU A 149 10.01 1.40 -7.03
CA GLU A 149 9.21 0.74 -8.06
C GLU A 149 9.04 -0.76 -7.75
N HIS A 150 7.81 -1.26 -7.94
CA HIS A 150 7.49 -2.68 -7.71
C HIS A 150 7.62 -3.53 -8.99
N PHE A 151 8.28 -3.01 -9.99
CA PHE A 151 8.66 -3.66 -11.25
C PHE A 151 10.08 -3.23 -11.62
N GLY A 152 10.68 -3.88 -12.59
CA GLY A 152 11.97 -3.44 -13.10
C GLY A 152 13.03 -4.53 -13.26
N LYS A 153 14.27 -4.11 -13.29
CA LYS A 153 15.42 -4.95 -13.61
C LYS A 153 16.35 -5.10 -12.41
N LYS A 154 16.74 -6.33 -12.13
CA LYS A 154 17.72 -6.66 -11.09
C LYS A 154 19.03 -5.89 -11.27
N GLY A 155 19.58 -5.37 -10.17
CA GLY A 155 20.86 -4.65 -10.13
C GLY A 155 20.78 -3.23 -10.68
N THR A 156 19.59 -2.60 -10.68
CA THR A 156 19.39 -1.22 -11.15
C THR A 156 18.71 -0.36 -10.09
N GLY A 157 18.70 0.95 -10.30
CA GLY A 157 18.11 1.92 -9.38
C GLY A 157 19.08 2.33 -8.26
N MET A 158 18.54 2.93 -7.21
CA MET A 158 19.32 3.41 -6.08
C MET A 158 19.92 2.25 -5.27
N LEU A 159 21.15 2.43 -4.79
CA LEU A 159 21.82 1.51 -3.87
C LEU A 159 21.16 1.59 -2.48
N LEU A 160 20.75 0.47 -1.94
CA LEU A 160 20.21 0.39 -0.58
C LEU A 160 21.34 0.42 0.45
N VAL A 161 21.32 1.39 1.34
CA VAL A 161 22.30 1.50 2.41
C VAL A 161 21.63 1.40 3.80
N PRO A 162 22.34 0.89 4.82
CA PRO A 162 21.83 0.83 6.17
C PRO A 162 21.37 2.21 6.68
N GLY A 163 20.20 2.28 7.29
CA GLY A 163 19.60 3.52 7.79
C GLY A 163 18.51 4.12 6.88
N MET A 164 18.38 3.65 5.65
CA MET A 164 17.24 4.01 4.80
C MET A 164 15.94 3.49 5.39
N VAL A 165 14.90 4.31 5.34
CA VAL A 165 13.51 3.95 5.70
C VAL A 165 12.64 4.24 4.49
N PHE A 166 11.89 3.25 4.03
CA PHE A 166 11.06 3.37 2.84
C PHE A 166 9.91 2.37 2.87
N THR A 167 8.86 2.61 2.09
CA THR A 167 7.73 1.71 1.92
C THR A 167 7.99 0.66 0.83
N ILE A 168 7.37 -0.50 0.98
CA ILE A 168 7.19 -1.50 -0.06
C ILE A 168 5.70 -1.82 -0.07
N GLU A 169 5.01 -1.43 -1.12
CA GLU A 169 3.55 -1.40 -1.18
C GLU A 169 3.02 -1.83 -2.56
N PRO A 170 3.30 -3.06 -2.98
CA PRO A 170 3.00 -3.50 -4.33
C PRO A 170 1.49 -3.51 -4.63
N MET A 171 1.08 -2.75 -5.63
CA MET A 171 -0.28 -2.77 -6.17
C MET A 171 -0.37 -3.81 -7.28
N ILE A 172 -1.23 -4.81 -7.08
CA ILE A 172 -1.32 -6.01 -7.92
C ILE A 172 -2.72 -6.08 -8.55
N ASN A 173 -2.77 -6.10 -9.88
CA ASN A 173 -4.00 -6.12 -10.66
C ASN A 173 -4.26 -7.49 -11.29
N MET A 174 -5.55 -7.88 -11.37
CA MET A 174 -5.98 -9.08 -12.12
C MET A 174 -5.97 -8.88 -13.64
N GLY A 175 -5.93 -7.66 -14.11
CA GLY A 175 -5.92 -7.31 -15.53
C GLY A 175 -4.60 -6.71 -15.98
N THR A 176 -4.67 -5.55 -16.60
CA THR A 176 -3.52 -4.77 -17.01
C THR A 176 -2.87 -4.07 -15.80
N TRP A 177 -1.70 -3.50 -16.03
CA TRP A 177 -0.99 -2.70 -15.01
C TRP A 177 -1.53 -1.27 -14.88
N GLU A 178 -2.36 -0.85 -15.82
CA GLU A 178 -2.95 0.49 -15.89
C GLU A 178 -3.95 0.74 -14.75
N VAL A 179 -4.01 1.96 -14.26
CA VAL A 179 -4.93 2.46 -13.23
C VAL A 179 -5.60 3.74 -13.67
#